data_3f364dfd5eaa0e81b505daf599b9d327
#
_entry.id   3f364dfd5eaa0e81b505daf599b9d327
#
_cell.length_a   1.000
_cell.length_b   1.000
_cell.length_c   1.000
_cell.angle_alpha   90.00
_cell.angle_beta   90.00
_cell.angle_gamma   90.00
#
_symmetry.space_group_name_H-M   'P 1'
#
loop_
_entity.id
_entity.type
_entity.pdbx_description
1 polymer ?
#
loop_
_entity_poly.entity_id
_entity_poly.type
_entity_poly.pdbx_seq_one_letter_code
_entity_poly.pdbx_strand_id
1 'polypeptide(L)'
;MRKKKLYIISNVSEKILKLVEDFTSSNIEDITIIILASILDKRSKLRSYFEKEKNTVCIPFYTDQNKTLSFLASNFFKEKKISISQEVINFLVERCRGDRSNLNNEMPKIYNYAYEKKNVTFEEVFKITNLAENYSINELIDNCLAKNKKRIGTILNQNNFSDEDCILILRMMLNKSKRILKIINDISDSNSIDSIISTFKPPIFWKDKEIVKTQIMNWDAIEIENLIYKINDIEFIVKKNATNTLNIVSDFILNTSNKSNN
;
A
#
# COMPACT_ATOMS: atom_id res chain seq x y z
N MET A 1 27.04 33.71 21.25
CA MET A 1 26.90 32.40 20.60
C MET A 1 25.97 32.57 19.39
N ARG A 2 26.46 32.38 18.16
CA ARG A 2 25.60 32.37 16.96
C ARG A 2 24.69 31.13 17.03
N LYS A 3 23.39 31.31 16.87
CA LYS A 3 22.41 30.20 16.88
C LYS A 3 22.45 29.51 15.52
N LYS A 4 22.84 28.24 15.48
CA LYS A 4 22.73 27.40 14.27
C LYS A 4 21.25 27.23 13.91
N LYS A 5 20.91 27.41 12.63
CA LYS A 5 19.54 27.26 12.12
C LYS A 5 19.46 26.02 11.25
N LEU A 6 18.39 25.23 11.42
CA LEU A 6 18.09 24.07 10.61
C LEU A 6 16.78 24.31 9.84
N TYR A 7 16.81 24.14 8.53
CA TYR A 7 15.64 24.19 7.67
C TYR A 7 15.40 22.83 7.04
N ILE A 8 14.15 22.37 7.07
CA ILE A 8 13.73 21.13 6.44
C ILE A 8 12.71 21.48 5.35
N ILE A 9 13.01 21.13 4.11
CA ILE A 9 12.19 21.41 2.94
C ILE A 9 11.72 20.07 2.39
N SER A 10 10.40 19.83 2.40
CA SER A 10 9.80 18.55 1.97
C SER A 10 9.13 18.69 0.59
N ASN A 11 8.89 17.54 -0.05
CA ASN A 11 8.19 17.45 -1.36
C ASN A 11 8.88 18.24 -2.48
N VAL A 12 10.18 18.16 -2.52
CA VAL A 12 10.99 18.94 -3.46
C VAL A 12 11.08 18.23 -4.81
N SER A 13 10.99 19.00 -5.88
CA SER A 13 11.22 18.59 -7.27
C SER A 13 12.49 19.22 -7.84
N GLU A 14 12.89 18.85 -9.06
CA GLU A 14 14.07 19.43 -9.74
C GLU A 14 14.05 20.96 -9.89
N LYS A 15 12.90 21.58 -9.77
CA LYS A 15 12.72 23.05 -9.90
C LYS A 15 13.49 23.84 -8.83
N ILE A 16 13.81 23.22 -7.69
CA ILE A 16 14.54 23.87 -6.59
C ILE A 16 16.04 24.05 -6.90
N LEU A 17 16.55 23.40 -7.94
CA LEU A 17 18.01 23.36 -8.20
C LEU A 17 18.64 24.76 -8.23
N LYS A 18 18.07 25.72 -8.93
CA LYS A 18 18.59 27.10 -8.98
C LYS A 18 18.70 27.71 -7.58
N LEU A 19 17.69 27.54 -6.77
CA LEU A 19 17.65 28.07 -5.40
C LEU A 19 18.73 27.44 -4.52
N VAL A 20 19.01 26.15 -4.73
CA VAL A 20 20.08 25.42 -4.03
C VAL A 20 21.46 25.93 -4.50
N GLU A 21 21.65 26.13 -5.81
CA GLU A 21 22.89 26.67 -6.39
C GLU A 21 23.18 28.07 -5.83
N ASP A 22 22.18 28.96 -5.80
CA ASP A 22 22.30 30.31 -5.24
C ASP A 22 22.66 30.27 -3.74
N PHE A 23 22.08 29.31 -3.01
CA PHE A 23 22.31 29.18 -1.58
C PHE A 23 23.70 28.64 -1.27
N THR A 24 24.17 27.64 -2.01
CA THR A 24 25.50 27.06 -1.84
C THR A 24 26.61 28.04 -2.24
N SER A 25 26.36 28.88 -3.24
CA SER A 25 27.31 29.94 -3.66
C SER A 25 27.42 31.11 -2.67
N SER A 26 26.38 31.34 -1.88
CA SER A 26 26.27 32.46 -0.94
C SER A 26 27.09 32.31 0.35
N ASN A 27 27.72 31.16 0.56
CA ASN A 27 28.63 30.85 1.69
C ASN A 27 28.08 31.27 3.07
N ILE A 28 26.80 30.99 3.33
CA ILE A 28 26.12 31.39 4.55
C ILE A 28 26.51 30.43 5.68
N GLU A 29 27.20 30.93 6.67
CA GLU A 29 27.59 30.20 7.86
C GLU A 29 26.39 29.97 8.80
N ASP A 30 26.45 28.92 9.62
CA ASP A 30 25.46 28.59 10.66
C ASP A 30 24.08 28.18 10.17
N ILE A 31 23.92 27.80 8.90
CA ILE A 31 22.68 27.27 8.35
C ILE A 31 22.88 25.85 7.83
N THR A 32 22.01 24.93 8.25
CA THR A 32 21.91 23.58 7.70
C THR A 32 20.56 23.42 7.01
N ILE A 33 20.56 22.95 5.77
CA ILE A 33 19.33 22.70 5.01
C ILE A 33 19.23 21.22 4.71
N ILE A 34 18.11 20.59 5.10
CA ILE A 34 17.76 19.21 4.75
C ILE A 34 16.64 19.28 3.69
N ILE A 35 16.90 18.69 2.55
CA ILE A 35 15.96 18.63 1.44
C ILE A 35 15.44 17.21 1.31
N LEU A 36 14.12 17.02 1.47
CA LEU A 36 13.46 15.74 1.31
C LEU A 36 12.80 15.70 -0.09
N ALA A 37 13.42 14.96 -0.98
CA ALA A 37 12.91 14.73 -2.33
C ALA A 37 12.24 13.34 -2.43
N SER A 38 11.26 13.21 -3.31
CA SER A 38 10.74 11.92 -3.73
C SER A 38 11.76 11.16 -4.59
N ILE A 39 11.36 10.14 -5.30
CA ILE A 39 12.26 9.34 -6.13
C ILE A 39 12.94 10.24 -7.18
N LEU A 40 14.26 10.38 -7.05
CA LEU A 40 15.11 11.05 -8.03
C LEU A 40 15.84 10.01 -8.88
N ASP A 41 15.67 10.12 -10.19
CA ASP A 41 16.36 9.25 -11.15
C ASP A 41 17.88 9.47 -11.13
N LYS A 42 18.67 8.50 -11.58
CA LYS A 42 20.13 8.67 -11.73
C LYS A 42 20.51 9.84 -12.63
N ARG A 43 19.63 10.21 -13.56
CA ARG A 43 19.80 11.34 -14.49
C ARG A 43 19.34 12.69 -13.93
N SER A 44 18.77 12.71 -12.71
CA SER A 44 18.31 13.94 -12.09
C SER A 44 19.46 14.94 -11.90
N LYS A 45 19.27 16.17 -12.38
CA LYS A 45 20.22 17.25 -12.22
C LYS A 45 20.39 17.63 -10.74
N LEU A 46 19.31 17.64 -9.97
CA LEU A 46 19.33 17.90 -8.54
C LEU A 46 20.18 16.86 -7.81
N ARG A 47 19.99 15.58 -8.07
CA ARG A 47 20.79 14.49 -7.51
C ARG A 47 22.26 14.63 -7.88
N SER A 48 22.54 14.84 -9.17
CA SER A 48 23.92 15.00 -9.68
C SER A 48 24.65 16.20 -9.05
N TYR A 49 23.94 17.27 -8.76
CA TYR A 49 24.48 18.44 -8.08
C TYR A 49 24.92 18.06 -6.65
N PHE A 50 24.02 17.45 -5.87
CA PHE A 50 24.33 17.05 -4.49
C PHE A 50 25.41 15.96 -4.38
N GLU A 51 25.60 15.14 -5.40
CA GLU A 51 26.66 14.12 -5.46
C GLU A 51 28.04 14.71 -5.80
N LYS A 52 28.10 15.88 -6.46
CA LYS A 52 29.34 16.48 -6.96
C LYS A 52 29.81 17.65 -6.11
N GLU A 53 28.91 18.42 -5.53
CA GLU A 53 29.25 19.66 -4.80
C GLU A 53 29.87 19.32 -3.43
N LYS A 54 30.97 19.99 -3.08
CA LYS A 54 31.75 19.66 -1.87
C LYS A 54 31.02 19.89 -0.56
N ASN A 55 30.10 20.86 -0.53
CA ASN A 55 29.41 21.28 0.70
C ASN A 55 28.01 20.61 0.81
N THR A 56 27.74 19.60 0.01
CA THR A 56 26.46 18.91 -0.03
C THR A 56 26.63 17.40 0.14
N VAL A 57 25.59 16.74 0.64
CA VAL A 57 25.53 15.29 0.80
C VAL A 57 24.22 14.77 0.24
N CYS A 58 24.29 13.78 -0.64
CA CYS A 58 23.13 13.06 -1.15
C CYS A 58 23.03 11.71 -0.45
N ILE A 59 21.94 11.49 0.28
CA ILE A 59 21.70 10.23 0.99
C ILE A 59 20.50 9.53 0.34
N PRO A 60 20.71 8.46 -0.43
CA PRO A 60 19.62 7.70 -1.03
C PRO A 60 18.98 6.76 0.01
N PHE A 61 17.65 6.81 0.09
CA PHE A 61 16.85 5.87 0.87
C PHE A 61 16.15 4.91 -0.08
N TYR A 62 16.37 3.62 0.11
CA TYR A 62 15.73 2.57 -0.67
C TYR A 62 14.63 1.90 0.15
N THR A 63 13.63 1.35 -0.55
CA THR A 63 12.58 0.54 0.08
C THR A 63 13.20 -0.63 0.83
N ASP A 64 12.75 -0.85 2.06
CA ASP A 64 13.26 -1.94 2.88
C ASP A 64 12.91 -3.31 2.29
N GLN A 65 13.86 -4.23 2.38
CA GLN A 65 13.60 -5.63 2.09
C GLN A 65 12.87 -6.29 3.28
N ASN A 66 12.08 -7.31 3.01
CA ASN A 66 11.37 -8.06 4.06
C ASN A 66 12.31 -8.57 5.15
N LYS A 67 13.54 -8.97 4.79
CA LYS A 67 14.57 -9.40 5.76
C LYS A 67 14.95 -8.29 6.74
N THR A 68 15.11 -7.06 6.25
CA THR A 68 15.44 -5.90 7.08
C THR A 68 14.28 -5.56 8.01
N LEU A 69 13.04 -5.57 7.52
CA LEU A 69 11.86 -5.31 8.33
C LEU A 69 11.64 -6.40 9.37
N SER A 70 11.86 -7.68 9.03
CA SER A 70 11.79 -8.80 9.99
C SER A 70 12.82 -8.64 11.11
N PHE A 71 14.04 -8.23 10.78
CA PHE A 71 15.08 -7.97 11.78
C PHE A 71 14.70 -6.81 12.70
N LEU A 72 14.17 -5.71 12.15
CA LEU A 72 13.72 -4.56 12.94
C LEU A 72 12.58 -4.96 13.90
N ALA A 73 11.57 -5.69 13.41
CA ALA A 73 10.47 -6.15 14.24
C ALA A 73 10.94 -7.09 15.36
N SER A 74 11.78 -8.07 15.02
CA SER A 74 12.32 -9.02 15.99
C SER A 74 13.12 -8.33 17.10
N ASN A 75 13.98 -7.37 16.74
CA ASN A 75 14.77 -6.61 17.72
C ASN A 75 13.88 -5.75 18.60
N PHE A 76 12.90 -5.04 18.03
CA PHE A 76 11.97 -4.23 18.80
C PHE A 76 11.26 -5.06 19.89
N PHE A 77 10.65 -6.19 19.54
CA PHE A 77 9.94 -7.02 20.52
C PHE A 77 10.88 -7.70 21.52
N LYS A 78 12.09 -8.08 21.09
CA LYS A 78 13.14 -8.61 21.99
C LYS A 78 13.57 -7.57 23.04
N GLU A 79 13.86 -6.35 22.63
CA GLU A 79 14.20 -5.24 23.53
C GLU A 79 13.07 -4.94 24.51
N LYS A 80 11.82 -5.02 24.07
CA LYS A 80 10.63 -4.81 24.89
C LYS A 80 10.25 -6.02 25.71
N LYS A 81 11.00 -7.13 25.61
CA LYS A 81 10.75 -8.43 26.30
C LYS A 81 9.35 -8.98 26.02
N ILE A 82 8.87 -8.83 24.80
CA ILE A 82 7.62 -9.42 24.33
C ILE A 82 7.94 -10.68 23.52
N SER A 83 7.32 -11.80 23.90
CA SER A 83 7.41 -13.05 23.14
C SER A 83 6.46 -12.97 21.93
N ILE A 84 7.01 -13.08 20.74
CA ILE A 84 6.27 -13.05 19.49
C ILE A 84 6.75 -14.15 18.56
N SER A 85 5.82 -14.81 17.87
CA SER A 85 6.17 -15.88 16.94
C SER A 85 6.73 -15.33 15.63
N GLN A 86 7.55 -16.13 14.93
CA GLN A 86 8.06 -15.75 13.61
C GLN A 86 6.92 -15.59 12.59
N GLU A 87 5.84 -16.33 12.75
CA GLU A 87 4.63 -16.20 11.93
C GLU A 87 4.03 -14.81 12.04
N VAL A 88 3.92 -14.25 13.25
CA VAL A 88 3.43 -12.90 13.48
C VAL A 88 4.37 -11.85 12.89
N ILE A 89 5.68 -12.04 13.05
CA ILE A 89 6.67 -11.13 12.44
C ILE A 89 6.52 -11.14 10.92
N ASN A 90 6.43 -12.30 10.31
CA ASN A 90 6.24 -12.43 8.87
C ASN A 90 4.94 -11.77 8.40
N PHE A 91 3.85 -11.96 9.14
CA PHE A 91 2.57 -11.32 8.87
C PHE A 91 2.67 -9.78 8.88
N LEU A 92 3.30 -9.19 9.90
CA LEU A 92 3.49 -7.75 9.99
C LEU A 92 4.32 -7.21 8.83
N VAL A 93 5.43 -7.86 8.53
CA VAL A 93 6.36 -7.44 7.47
C VAL A 93 5.71 -7.49 6.08
N GLU A 94 4.98 -8.57 5.79
CA GLU A 94 4.26 -8.72 4.54
C GLU A 94 3.20 -7.64 4.35
N ARG A 95 2.48 -7.30 5.42
CA ARG A 95 1.44 -6.26 5.38
C ARG A 95 2.00 -4.85 5.27
N CYS A 96 3.19 -4.60 5.78
CA CYS A 96 3.88 -3.31 5.65
C CYS A 96 4.39 -3.03 4.23
N ARG A 97 4.48 -4.04 3.34
CA ARG A 97 4.83 -3.91 1.91
C ARG A 97 6.12 -3.10 1.67
N GLY A 98 7.13 -3.31 2.50
CA GLY A 98 8.40 -2.58 2.41
C GLY A 98 8.39 -1.18 3.04
N ASP A 99 7.26 -0.75 3.60
CA ASP A 99 7.15 0.54 4.29
C ASP A 99 7.48 0.41 5.79
N ARG A 100 8.64 0.94 6.15
CA ARG A 100 9.11 0.98 7.55
C ARG A 100 8.21 1.83 8.45
N SER A 101 7.59 2.89 7.94
CA SER A 101 6.68 3.74 8.72
C SER A 101 5.46 2.96 9.17
N ASN A 102 4.88 2.15 8.28
CA ASN A 102 3.76 1.27 8.64
C ASN A 102 4.16 0.29 9.74
N LEU A 103 5.33 -0.36 9.62
CA LEU A 103 5.83 -1.26 10.66
C LEU A 103 6.02 -0.53 12.00
N ASN A 104 6.64 0.65 11.98
CA ASN A 104 6.87 1.48 13.17
C ASN A 104 5.57 1.95 13.83
N ASN A 105 4.49 2.10 13.08
CA ASN A 105 3.18 2.46 13.62
C ASN A 105 2.46 1.26 14.25
N GLU A 106 2.64 0.06 13.72
CA GLU A 106 1.99 -1.15 14.22
C GLU A 106 2.67 -1.76 15.46
N MET A 107 4.00 -1.76 15.49
CA MET A 107 4.76 -2.35 16.61
C MET A 107 4.41 -1.77 17.98
N PRO A 108 4.28 -0.44 18.17
CA PRO A 108 3.88 0.14 19.46
C PRO A 108 2.48 -0.26 19.92
N LYS A 109 1.52 -0.45 19.00
CA LYS A 109 0.17 -0.91 19.33
C LYS A 109 0.22 -2.31 19.95
N ILE A 110 0.97 -3.21 19.31
CA ILE A 110 1.17 -4.57 19.78
C ILE A 110 1.89 -4.57 21.14
N TYR A 111 2.92 -3.75 21.29
CA TYR A 111 3.63 -3.60 22.56
C TYR A 111 2.71 -3.15 23.69
N ASN A 112 1.90 -2.12 23.47
CA ASN A 112 0.99 -1.61 24.46
C ASN A 112 -0.05 -2.66 24.89
N TYR A 113 -0.57 -3.43 23.94
CA TYR A 113 -1.48 -4.52 24.23
C TYR A 113 -0.82 -5.66 25.02
N ALA A 114 0.41 -6.00 24.65
CA ALA A 114 1.17 -7.11 25.26
C ALA A 114 1.92 -6.72 26.53
N TYR A 115 1.85 -5.45 26.96
CA TYR A 115 2.71 -4.92 28.02
C TYR A 115 2.67 -5.72 29.32
N GLU A 116 1.50 -6.15 29.74
CA GLU A 116 1.31 -6.97 30.95
C GLU A 116 1.49 -8.46 30.66
N LYS A 117 0.93 -8.96 29.56
CA LYS A 117 0.92 -10.38 29.21
C LYS A 117 2.29 -10.93 28.79
N LYS A 118 3.18 -10.07 28.28
CA LYS A 118 4.52 -10.36 27.73
C LYS A 118 4.54 -11.34 26.54
N ASN A 119 3.38 -11.73 26.04
CA ASN A 119 3.24 -12.57 24.86
C ASN A 119 2.01 -12.13 24.05
N VAL A 120 2.00 -12.47 22.76
CA VAL A 120 0.86 -12.25 21.86
C VAL A 120 0.70 -13.41 20.90
N THR A 121 -0.56 -13.75 20.64
CA THR A 121 -0.93 -14.71 19.61
C THR A 121 -1.12 -14.03 18.26
N PHE A 122 -1.12 -14.81 17.18
CA PHE A 122 -1.42 -14.31 15.83
C PHE A 122 -2.79 -13.66 15.75
N GLU A 123 -3.82 -14.28 16.34
CA GLU A 123 -5.20 -13.76 16.33
C GLU A 123 -5.33 -12.41 17.04
N GLU A 124 -4.63 -12.25 18.16
CA GLU A 124 -4.61 -10.98 18.90
C GLU A 124 -3.97 -9.88 18.07
N VAL A 125 -2.79 -10.15 17.48
CA VAL A 125 -2.11 -9.16 16.62
C VAL A 125 -2.95 -8.83 15.40
N PHE A 126 -3.59 -9.80 14.79
CA PHE A 126 -4.50 -9.60 13.66
C PHE A 126 -5.65 -8.64 14.00
N LYS A 127 -6.22 -8.74 15.22
CA LYS A 127 -7.31 -7.86 15.67
C LYS A 127 -6.86 -6.45 16.05
N ILE A 128 -5.65 -6.30 16.59
CA ILE A 128 -5.13 -5.02 17.10
C ILE A 128 -4.61 -4.13 15.98
N THR A 129 -4.03 -4.76 14.96
CA THR A 129 -3.48 -4.02 13.84
C THR A 129 -4.61 -3.58 12.92
N ASN A 130 -4.58 -2.34 12.42
CA ASN A 130 -5.53 -1.83 11.42
C ASN A 130 -5.53 -2.68 10.12
N LEU A 131 -4.72 -3.71 10.12
CA LEU A 131 -4.67 -4.74 9.11
C LEU A 131 -5.97 -5.56 9.04
N ALA A 132 -6.75 -5.60 10.14
CA ALA A 132 -8.05 -6.28 10.18
C ALA A 132 -9.11 -5.54 9.35
N GLU A 133 -9.19 -4.21 9.43
CA GLU A 133 -10.11 -3.38 8.63
C GLU A 133 -9.76 -3.49 7.14
N ASN A 134 -8.49 -3.33 6.80
CA ASN A 134 -8.02 -3.53 5.44
C ASN A 134 -8.15 -4.98 4.95
N TYR A 135 -8.19 -5.97 5.86
CA TYR A 135 -8.41 -7.36 5.48
C TYR A 135 -9.84 -7.59 5.02
N SER A 136 -10.83 -7.13 5.75
CA SER A 136 -12.25 -7.24 5.36
C SER A 136 -12.51 -6.55 4.02
N ILE A 137 -11.93 -5.37 3.81
CA ILE A 137 -12.02 -4.64 2.54
C ILE A 137 -11.33 -5.42 1.41
N ASN A 138 -10.13 -5.93 1.64
CA ASN A 138 -9.41 -6.73 0.65
C ASN A 138 -10.19 -8.00 0.29
N GLU A 139 -10.69 -8.71 1.31
CA GLU A 139 -11.47 -9.92 1.13
C GLU A 139 -12.78 -9.63 0.36
N LEU A 140 -13.46 -8.52 0.66
CA LEU A 140 -14.64 -8.07 -0.05
C LEU A 140 -14.37 -7.87 -1.54
N ILE A 141 -13.32 -7.12 -1.86
CA ILE A 141 -12.94 -6.81 -3.24
C ILE A 141 -12.49 -8.07 -3.98
N ASP A 142 -11.67 -8.91 -3.34
CA ASP A 142 -11.19 -10.14 -3.96
C ASP A 142 -12.33 -11.10 -4.30
N ASN A 143 -13.33 -11.23 -3.41
CA ASN A 143 -14.51 -12.04 -3.68
C ASN A 143 -15.45 -11.37 -4.71
N CYS A 144 -15.50 -10.04 -4.75
CA CYS A 144 -16.26 -9.32 -5.79
C CYS A 144 -15.69 -9.61 -7.18
N LEU A 145 -14.37 -9.45 -7.34
CA LEU A 145 -13.68 -9.73 -8.61
C LEU A 145 -13.66 -11.23 -8.95
N ALA A 146 -13.71 -12.10 -7.95
CA ALA A 146 -13.90 -13.54 -8.15
C ALA A 146 -15.37 -13.96 -8.39
N LYS A 147 -16.31 -13.01 -8.46
CA LYS A 147 -17.76 -13.25 -8.65
C LYS A 147 -18.38 -14.21 -7.60
N ASN A 148 -17.88 -14.15 -6.34
CA ASN A 148 -18.33 -15.00 -5.22
C ASN A 148 -19.40 -14.29 -4.37
N LYS A 149 -20.64 -14.25 -4.86
CA LYS A 149 -21.80 -13.59 -4.22
C LYS A 149 -22.03 -14.00 -2.77
N LYS A 150 -21.95 -15.31 -2.49
CA LYS A 150 -22.26 -15.83 -1.14
C LYS A 150 -21.31 -15.24 -0.09
N ARG A 151 -20.01 -15.17 -0.42
CA ARG A 151 -19.02 -14.63 0.50
C ARG A 151 -19.14 -13.12 0.66
N ILE A 152 -19.44 -12.39 -0.43
CA ILE A 152 -19.70 -10.94 -0.41
C ILE A 152 -20.83 -10.59 0.56
N GLY A 153 -21.98 -11.27 0.45
CA GLY A 153 -23.13 -11.06 1.34
C GLY A 153 -22.75 -11.29 2.82
N THR A 154 -21.96 -12.33 3.08
CA THR A 154 -21.45 -12.59 4.44
C THR A 154 -20.58 -11.47 4.96
N ILE A 155 -19.63 -10.98 4.14
CA ILE A 155 -18.69 -9.91 4.54
C ILE A 155 -19.42 -8.59 4.78
N LEU A 156 -20.35 -8.20 3.90
CA LEU A 156 -21.14 -6.99 4.04
C LEU A 156 -22.02 -7.01 5.31
N ASN A 157 -22.56 -8.18 5.67
CA ASN A 157 -23.39 -8.33 6.88
C ASN A 157 -22.58 -8.41 8.18
N GLN A 158 -21.32 -8.82 8.12
CA GLN A 158 -20.45 -8.98 9.30
C GLN A 158 -19.65 -7.74 9.64
N ASN A 159 -19.51 -6.79 8.70
CA ASN A 159 -18.69 -5.60 8.87
C ASN A 159 -19.53 -4.33 8.71
N ASN A 160 -19.33 -3.39 9.62
CA ASN A 160 -19.91 -2.05 9.54
C ASN A 160 -18.92 -1.13 8.83
N PHE A 161 -18.97 -1.06 7.51
CA PHE A 161 -18.13 -0.16 6.73
C PHE A 161 -18.59 1.29 6.89
N SER A 162 -17.63 2.19 7.13
CA SER A 162 -17.86 3.63 7.17
C SER A 162 -17.88 4.25 5.76
N ASP A 163 -18.27 5.52 5.65
CA ASP A 163 -18.20 6.25 4.38
C ASP A 163 -16.75 6.39 3.86
N GLU A 164 -15.77 6.48 4.77
CA GLU A 164 -14.34 6.52 4.43
C GLU A 164 -13.88 5.18 3.86
N ASP A 165 -14.37 4.06 4.43
CA ASP A 165 -14.10 2.72 3.94
C ASP A 165 -14.67 2.52 2.53
N CYS A 166 -15.82 3.09 2.23
CA CYS A 166 -16.43 3.01 0.91
C CYS A 166 -15.56 3.63 -0.18
N ILE A 167 -14.93 4.78 0.10
CA ILE A 167 -13.97 5.39 -0.83
C ILE A 167 -12.71 4.52 -0.96
N LEU A 168 -12.23 3.96 0.15
CA LEU A 168 -11.09 3.05 0.14
C LEU A 168 -11.38 1.78 -0.66
N ILE A 169 -12.57 1.18 -0.50
CA ILE A 169 -13.04 0.03 -1.27
C ILE A 169 -12.97 0.32 -2.78
N LEU A 170 -13.53 1.44 -3.23
CA LEU A 170 -13.53 1.80 -4.65
C LEU A 170 -12.11 1.98 -5.19
N ARG A 171 -11.22 2.67 -4.47
CA ARG A 171 -9.83 2.88 -4.88
C ARG A 171 -9.03 1.57 -4.93
N MET A 172 -9.21 0.71 -3.95
CA MET A 172 -8.54 -0.59 -3.92
C MET A 172 -9.07 -1.49 -5.03
N MET A 173 -10.40 -1.47 -5.28
CA MET A 173 -11.02 -2.21 -6.38
C MET A 173 -10.49 -1.73 -7.74
N LEU A 174 -10.37 -0.41 -7.94
CA LEU A 174 -9.77 0.17 -9.14
C LEU A 174 -8.33 -0.33 -9.37
N ASN A 175 -7.50 -0.32 -8.32
CA ASN A 175 -6.12 -0.79 -8.43
C ASN A 175 -6.02 -2.29 -8.75
N LYS A 176 -6.87 -3.11 -8.12
CA LYS A 176 -6.92 -4.55 -8.40
C LYS A 176 -7.45 -4.83 -9.81
N SER A 177 -8.47 -4.11 -10.28
CA SER A 177 -8.99 -4.23 -11.64
C SER A 177 -7.93 -3.87 -12.69
N LYS A 178 -7.19 -2.77 -12.49
CA LYS A 178 -6.06 -2.41 -13.38
C LYS A 178 -4.97 -3.48 -13.39
N ARG A 179 -4.70 -4.12 -12.24
CA ARG A 179 -3.75 -5.23 -12.17
C ARG A 179 -4.23 -6.43 -12.97
N ILE A 180 -5.51 -6.81 -12.83
CA ILE A 180 -6.11 -7.92 -13.59
C ILE A 180 -6.05 -7.63 -15.09
N LEU A 181 -6.45 -6.44 -15.52
CA LEU A 181 -6.37 -6.03 -16.93
C LEU A 181 -4.95 -6.18 -17.48
N LYS A 182 -3.96 -5.73 -16.72
CA LYS A 182 -2.56 -5.87 -17.14
C LYS A 182 -2.16 -7.34 -17.29
N ILE A 183 -2.56 -8.20 -16.34
CA ILE A 183 -2.26 -9.64 -16.41
C ILE A 183 -2.96 -10.27 -17.63
N ILE A 184 -4.24 -9.94 -17.87
CA ILE A 184 -4.99 -10.46 -19.04
C ILE A 184 -4.30 -10.05 -20.33
N ASN A 185 -3.84 -8.82 -20.46
CA ASN A 185 -3.15 -8.33 -21.66
C ASN A 185 -1.74 -8.94 -21.83
N ASP A 186 -1.11 -9.38 -20.74
CA ASP A 186 0.19 -10.08 -20.79
C ASP A 186 0.05 -11.58 -21.12
N ILE A 187 -1.20 -12.12 -21.11
CA ILE A 187 -1.47 -13.50 -21.51
C ILE A 187 -1.35 -13.60 -23.04
N SER A 188 -0.36 -14.34 -23.48
CA SER A 188 -0.18 -14.74 -24.89
C SER A 188 -0.38 -16.25 -25.02
N ASP A 189 -0.61 -16.72 -26.25
CA ASP A 189 -0.86 -18.14 -26.54
C ASP A 189 0.25 -19.10 -26.06
N SER A 190 1.43 -18.57 -25.72
CA SER A 190 2.59 -19.33 -25.29
C SER A 190 2.84 -19.37 -23.77
N ASN A 191 2.14 -18.55 -22.97
CA ASN A 191 2.40 -18.42 -21.53
C ASN A 191 1.24 -18.95 -20.70
N SER A 192 1.52 -19.82 -19.72
CA SER A 192 0.51 -20.25 -18.75
C SER A 192 0.20 -19.12 -17.76
N ILE A 193 -1.05 -19.04 -17.30
CA ILE A 193 -1.51 -18.08 -16.28
C ILE A 193 -0.60 -18.14 -15.05
N ASP A 194 -0.20 -19.34 -14.62
CA ASP A 194 0.64 -19.54 -13.43
C ASP A 194 2.05 -18.94 -13.63
N SER A 195 2.60 -19.02 -14.83
CA SER A 195 3.88 -18.41 -15.18
C SER A 195 3.81 -16.90 -15.08
N ILE A 196 2.76 -16.28 -15.64
CA ILE A 196 2.58 -14.83 -15.61
C ILE A 196 2.37 -14.34 -14.19
N ILE A 197 1.51 -15.01 -13.38
CA ILE A 197 1.27 -14.67 -11.97
C ILE A 197 2.56 -14.75 -11.15
N SER A 198 3.44 -15.72 -11.43
CA SER A 198 4.69 -15.90 -10.69
C SER A 198 5.76 -14.85 -10.99
N THR A 199 5.77 -14.32 -12.22
CA THR A 199 6.75 -13.33 -12.71
C THR A 199 6.24 -11.89 -12.65
N PHE A 200 4.97 -11.69 -12.31
CA PHE A 200 4.31 -10.37 -12.29
C PHE A 200 5.01 -9.38 -11.35
N LYS A 201 5.11 -8.13 -11.76
CA LYS A 201 5.70 -7.04 -10.95
C LYS A 201 4.68 -5.91 -10.70
N PRO A 202 4.46 -5.52 -9.42
CA PRO A 202 5.04 -6.08 -8.19
C PRO A 202 4.55 -7.52 -7.91
N PRO A 203 5.33 -8.34 -7.19
CA PRO A 203 5.00 -9.75 -6.97
C PRO A 203 3.64 -9.93 -6.29
N ILE A 204 2.87 -10.91 -6.78
CA ILE A 204 1.61 -11.30 -6.17
C ILE A 204 1.91 -12.17 -4.95
N PHE A 205 1.30 -11.84 -3.83
CA PHE A 205 1.46 -12.61 -2.60
C PHE A 205 1.03 -14.06 -2.81
N TRP A 206 1.78 -15.01 -2.29
CA TRP A 206 1.57 -16.42 -2.58
C TRP A 206 0.18 -16.95 -2.19
N LYS A 207 -0.40 -16.44 -1.08
CA LYS A 207 -1.78 -16.78 -0.65
C LYS A 207 -2.85 -16.20 -1.58
N ASP A 208 -2.56 -15.13 -2.29
CA ASP A 208 -3.51 -14.47 -3.18
C ASP A 208 -3.49 -15.06 -4.60
N LYS A 209 -2.52 -15.92 -4.94
CA LYS A 209 -2.36 -16.45 -6.31
C LYS A 209 -3.60 -17.16 -6.82
N GLU A 210 -4.20 -18.03 -5.99
CA GLU A 210 -5.39 -18.80 -6.38
C GLU A 210 -6.61 -17.91 -6.62
N ILE A 211 -6.83 -16.91 -5.76
CA ILE A 211 -7.95 -15.98 -5.96
C ILE A 211 -7.73 -15.09 -7.18
N VAL A 212 -6.48 -14.64 -7.42
CA VAL A 212 -6.14 -13.87 -8.63
C VAL A 212 -6.32 -14.72 -9.89
N LYS A 213 -5.99 -16.00 -9.86
CA LYS A 213 -6.25 -16.93 -10.97
C LYS A 213 -7.75 -17.04 -11.26
N THR A 214 -8.56 -17.19 -10.21
CA THR A 214 -10.03 -17.20 -10.34
C THR A 214 -10.56 -15.89 -10.91
N GLN A 215 -10.02 -14.75 -10.47
CA GLN A 215 -10.38 -13.44 -10.99
C GLN A 215 -10.10 -13.33 -12.49
N ILE A 216 -8.89 -13.70 -12.93
CA ILE A 216 -8.50 -13.68 -14.36
C ILE A 216 -9.43 -14.56 -15.23
N MET A 217 -9.85 -15.71 -14.71
CA MET A 217 -10.76 -16.61 -15.43
C MET A 217 -12.20 -16.08 -15.54
N ASN A 218 -12.61 -15.15 -14.67
CA ASN A 218 -13.98 -14.62 -14.62
C ASN A 218 -14.16 -13.32 -15.40
N TRP A 219 -13.11 -12.75 -15.99
CA TRP A 219 -13.15 -11.47 -16.68
C TRP A 219 -12.37 -11.54 -17.99
N ASP A 220 -12.92 -10.94 -19.03
CA ASP A 220 -12.16 -10.58 -20.22
C ASP A 220 -11.66 -9.12 -20.16
N ALA A 221 -10.82 -8.73 -21.13
CA ALA A 221 -10.22 -7.40 -21.16
C ALA A 221 -11.26 -6.28 -21.27
N ILE A 222 -12.30 -6.50 -22.10
CA ILE A 222 -13.35 -5.50 -22.34
C ILE A 222 -14.25 -5.34 -21.09
N GLU A 223 -14.61 -6.45 -20.47
CA GLU A 223 -15.41 -6.43 -19.24
C GLU A 223 -14.69 -5.70 -18.11
N ILE A 224 -13.37 -5.95 -17.92
CA ILE A 224 -12.59 -5.33 -16.84
C ILE A 224 -12.31 -3.85 -17.12
N GLU A 225 -12.14 -3.46 -18.38
CA GLU A 225 -12.06 -2.04 -18.77
C GLU A 225 -13.37 -1.32 -18.46
N ASN A 226 -14.50 -1.89 -18.82
CA ASN A 226 -15.81 -1.33 -18.48
C ASN A 226 -16.03 -1.24 -16.97
N LEU A 227 -15.54 -2.20 -16.20
CA LEU A 227 -15.57 -2.13 -14.74
C LEU A 227 -14.73 -0.96 -14.21
N ILE A 228 -13.54 -0.73 -14.77
CA ILE A 228 -12.68 0.40 -14.39
C ILE A 228 -13.39 1.74 -14.59
N TYR A 229 -14.08 1.94 -15.71
CA TYR A 229 -14.89 3.15 -15.94
C TYR A 229 -16.03 3.26 -14.93
N LYS A 230 -16.80 2.19 -14.71
CA LYS A 230 -17.89 2.18 -13.72
C LYS A 230 -17.41 2.51 -12.30
N ILE A 231 -16.24 2.01 -11.89
CA ILE A 231 -15.68 2.36 -10.56
C ILE A 231 -15.45 3.86 -10.43
N ASN A 232 -14.91 4.50 -11.47
CA ASN A 232 -14.68 5.95 -11.46
C ASN A 232 -16.00 6.74 -11.40
N ASP A 233 -17.03 6.29 -12.12
CA ASP A 233 -18.36 6.91 -12.09
C ASP A 233 -18.99 6.78 -10.70
N ILE A 234 -18.90 5.62 -10.07
CA ILE A 234 -19.39 5.40 -8.70
C ILE A 234 -18.61 6.23 -7.70
N GLU A 235 -17.28 6.32 -7.82
CA GLU A 235 -16.48 7.18 -6.93
C GLU A 235 -16.93 8.66 -7.03
N PHE A 236 -17.24 9.14 -8.23
CA PHE A 236 -17.75 10.49 -8.44
C PHE A 236 -19.14 10.69 -7.79
N ILE A 237 -20.06 9.72 -7.95
CA ILE A 237 -21.40 9.76 -7.36
C ILE A 237 -21.30 9.77 -5.83
N VAL A 238 -20.47 8.92 -5.25
CA VAL A 238 -20.26 8.81 -3.80
C VAL A 238 -19.70 10.10 -3.21
N LYS A 239 -18.73 10.73 -3.88
CA LYS A 239 -18.19 12.02 -3.44
C LYS A 239 -19.19 13.17 -3.48
N LYS A 240 -20.20 13.09 -4.34
CA LYS A 240 -21.29 14.08 -4.41
C LYS A 240 -22.41 13.82 -3.41
N ASN A 241 -22.65 12.55 -3.04
CA ASN A 241 -23.77 12.10 -2.23
C ASN A 241 -23.31 11.44 -0.93
N ALA A 242 -22.78 12.23 0.00
CA ALA A 242 -22.21 11.73 1.25
C ALA A 242 -23.21 10.98 2.16
N THR A 243 -24.53 11.18 1.99
CA THR A 243 -25.56 10.61 2.90
C THR A 243 -25.97 9.16 2.58
N ASN A 244 -25.56 8.59 1.44
CA ASN A 244 -25.98 7.24 1.01
C ASN A 244 -24.84 6.39 0.44
N THR A 245 -23.63 6.70 0.84
CA THR A 245 -22.39 6.13 0.32
C THR A 245 -22.35 4.60 0.41
N LEU A 246 -22.66 4.06 1.59
CA LEU A 246 -22.61 2.62 1.84
C LEU A 246 -23.58 1.83 0.96
N ASN A 247 -24.81 2.32 0.80
CA ASN A 247 -25.81 1.64 -0.04
C ASN A 247 -25.39 1.63 -1.52
N ILE A 248 -24.88 2.76 -2.02
CA ILE A 248 -24.41 2.88 -3.41
C ILE A 248 -23.25 1.90 -3.67
N VAL A 249 -22.27 1.85 -2.77
CA VAL A 249 -21.10 0.97 -2.92
C VAL A 249 -21.47 -0.50 -2.76
N SER A 250 -22.33 -0.81 -1.79
CA SER A 250 -22.81 -2.20 -1.59
C SER A 250 -23.60 -2.72 -2.79
N ASP A 251 -24.52 -1.91 -3.33
CA ASP A 251 -25.28 -2.26 -4.53
C ASP A 251 -24.32 -2.44 -5.74
N PHE A 252 -23.38 -1.54 -5.92
CA PHE A 252 -22.38 -1.67 -6.97
C PHE A 252 -21.56 -2.96 -6.87
N ILE A 253 -21.10 -3.33 -5.67
CA ILE A 253 -20.34 -4.56 -5.43
C ILE A 253 -21.19 -5.79 -5.73
N LEU A 254 -22.44 -5.82 -5.24
CA LEU A 254 -23.36 -6.93 -5.47
C LEU A 254 -23.67 -7.10 -6.96
N ASN A 255 -23.93 -6.00 -7.68
CA ASN A 255 -24.20 -6.03 -9.12
C ASN A 255 -22.96 -6.45 -9.93
N THR A 256 -21.77 -5.99 -9.55
CA THR A 256 -20.52 -6.40 -10.19
C THR A 256 -20.22 -7.88 -10.03
N SER A 257 -20.66 -8.48 -8.92
CA SER A 257 -20.46 -9.92 -8.66
C SER A 257 -21.47 -10.82 -9.39
N ASN A 258 -22.49 -10.27 -10.05
CA ASN A 258 -23.40 -11.05 -10.90
C ASN A 258 -22.61 -11.59 -12.10
N LYS A 259 -22.65 -12.90 -12.34
CA LYS A 259 -22.22 -13.44 -13.63
C LYS A 259 -23.14 -12.82 -14.68
N SER A 260 -22.58 -12.23 -15.71
CA SER A 260 -23.36 -11.90 -16.91
C SER A 260 -23.98 -13.21 -17.38
N ASN A 261 -25.31 -13.33 -17.27
CA ASN A 261 -26.02 -14.39 -17.94
C ASN A 261 -25.98 -14.03 -19.44
N ASN A 262 -24.97 -14.53 -20.15
CA ASN A 262 -24.99 -14.70 -21.59
C ASN A 262 -25.29 -16.16 -21.90
#